data_1c7ab77e00d9b338afde89d4f8bf746b
#
_entry.id   1c7ab77e00d9b338afde89d4f8bf746b
#
_cell.length_a   1.000
_cell.length_b   1.000
_cell.length_c   1.000
_cell.angle_alpha   90.00
_cell.angle_beta   90.00
_cell.angle_gamma   90.00
#
_symmetry.space_group_name_H-M   'P 1'
#
loop_
_entity.id
_entity.type
_entity.pdbx_description
1 polymer ?
#
loop_
_entity_poly.entity_id
_entity_poly.type
_entity_poly.pdbx_seq_one_letter_code
_entity_poly.pdbx_strand_id
1 'polypeptide(L)'
;MIKGYLQRKASWEILLKVSSGIYSDHALEKVLKNYEFNSLDIAFITELSFGCIRYRKFLDLWIDHTSKLPHVKQPPKLRWLLHIGLYQLLKMDKIPFSAAISSTVEVAKKTDLKGLAGTVNAILRNTVRHIEKENVPKISSDEIERLSSLESLPIWLVKEIVNWVGIKEAKNIAKAFNKKPSIDLRINSLKTDLNKFLNELAECNINATAISQLKNGIALNSNPRSIKKLPGYRDGLWVVQDRSSQWVAPLLNPMKGEKILDACSAPGSKTTHLAQLANDDAEILAVDRSEKRLKILQSNLERLNIKSVKTLKADATNLVDIKPNLISYFDKILIDAPCSGIGTLARNPDSRWSLSKDKINQLILLQERLLESVLPLLKRNGTLVYSTCTICPEENNFLIKRFLTKNKEIKLDSEKQILPKFDEPGDGFYAAKISYK
;
A
#
# COMPACT_ATOMS: atom_id res chain seq x y z
N MET A 1 -14.09 -26.04 22.23
CA MET A 1 -13.12 -24.96 21.87
C MET A 1 -13.89 -23.64 21.86
N ILE A 2 -13.39 -22.58 22.51
CA ILE A 2 -14.06 -21.26 22.52
C ILE A 2 -14.23 -20.74 21.11
N LYS A 3 -15.45 -20.29 20.77
CA LYS A 3 -15.76 -19.74 19.44
C LYS A 3 -14.83 -18.57 19.11
N GLY A 4 -14.22 -18.58 17.96
CA GLY A 4 -13.32 -17.50 17.51
C GLY A 4 -11.85 -17.64 17.97
N TYR A 5 -11.47 -18.70 18.67
CA TYR A 5 -10.09 -18.97 19.10
C TYR A 5 -9.13 -19.06 17.92
N LEU A 6 -9.47 -19.85 16.90
CA LEU A 6 -8.57 -20.09 15.75
C LEU A 6 -8.26 -18.81 15.00
N GLN A 7 -9.25 -17.93 14.83
CA GLN A 7 -9.06 -16.65 14.15
C GLN A 7 -8.08 -15.73 14.91
N ARG A 8 -8.19 -15.66 16.24
CA ARG A 8 -7.28 -14.86 17.10
C ARG A 8 -5.88 -15.48 17.13
N LYS A 9 -5.77 -16.79 17.15
CA LYS A 9 -4.49 -17.50 17.06
C LYS A 9 -3.80 -17.21 15.72
N ALA A 10 -4.52 -17.34 14.60
CA ALA A 10 -3.99 -17.01 13.27
C ALA A 10 -3.56 -15.55 13.20
N SER A 11 -4.37 -14.60 13.71
CA SER A 11 -4.00 -13.19 13.77
C SER A 11 -2.72 -12.96 14.59
N TRP A 12 -2.56 -13.62 15.72
CA TRP A 12 -1.35 -13.55 16.55
C TRP A 12 -0.11 -14.12 15.81
N GLU A 13 -0.24 -15.24 15.12
CA GLU A 13 0.82 -15.82 14.30
C GLU A 13 1.25 -14.89 13.16
N ILE A 14 0.30 -14.16 12.54
CA ILE A 14 0.60 -13.13 11.55
C ILE A 14 1.45 -12.01 12.17
N LEU A 15 1.03 -11.50 13.34
CA LEU A 15 1.76 -10.44 14.04
C LEU A 15 3.18 -10.86 14.43
N LEU A 16 3.37 -12.11 14.85
CA LEU A 16 4.70 -12.68 15.14
C LEU A 16 5.58 -12.72 13.88
N LYS A 17 5.02 -13.10 12.72
CA LYS A 17 5.75 -13.07 11.45
C LYS A 17 6.10 -11.65 11.01
N VAL A 18 5.20 -10.69 11.19
CA VAL A 18 5.47 -9.28 10.91
C VAL A 18 6.56 -8.74 11.83
N SER A 19 6.56 -9.11 13.11
CA SER A 19 7.62 -8.71 14.05
C SER A 19 8.99 -9.29 13.71
N SER A 20 9.06 -10.39 12.94
CA SER A 20 10.31 -10.95 12.41
C SER A 20 10.73 -10.36 11.05
N GLY A 21 10.06 -9.29 10.57
CA GLY A 21 10.42 -8.58 9.35
C GLY A 21 9.72 -9.04 8.07
N ILE A 22 8.75 -9.95 8.16
CA ILE A 22 7.93 -10.36 7.00
C ILE A 22 6.84 -9.32 6.77
N TYR A 23 6.65 -8.87 5.53
CA TYR A 23 5.56 -7.95 5.17
C TYR A 23 4.19 -8.54 5.51
N SER A 24 3.25 -7.68 5.92
CA SER A 24 1.95 -8.08 6.48
C SER A 24 1.10 -8.92 5.53
N ASP A 25 1.10 -8.62 4.24
CA ASP A 25 0.41 -9.38 3.19
C ASP A 25 0.99 -10.78 3.00
N HIS A 26 2.32 -10.91 2.96
CA HIS A 26 3.01 -12.20 2.89
C HIS A 26 2.83 -13.02 4.18
N ALA A 27 2.83 -12.36 5.35
CA ALA A 27 2.57 -13.03 6.63
C ALA A 27 1.14 -13.59 6.67
N LEU A 28 0.16 -12.80 6.21
CA LEU A 28 -1.24 -13.21 6.08
C LEU A 28 -1.36 -14.43 5.16
N GLU A 29 -0.80 -14.37 3.95
CA GLU A 29 -0.85 -15.48 2.99
C GLU A 29 -0.23 -16.77 3.57
N LYS A 30 0.96 -16.66 4.20
CA LYS A 30 1.65 -17.82 4.78
C LYS A 30 0.87 -18.47 5.91
N VAL A 31 0.23 -17.68 6.78
CA VAL A 31 -0.53 -18.23 7.91
C VAL A 31 -1.83 -18.85 7.45
N LEU A 32 -2.57 -18.18 6.55
CA LEU A 32 -3.85 -18.69 6.06
C LEU A 32 -3.74 -20.05 5.35
N LYS A 33 -2.60 -20.36 4.73
CA LYS A 33 -2.36 -21.68 4.12
C LYS A 33 -2.41 -22.86 5.11
N ASN A 34 -2.23 -22.59 6.42
CA ASN A 34 -2.22 -23.62 7.46
C ASN A 34 -3.60 -23.85 8.08
N TYR A 35 -4.65 -23.16 7.59
CA TYR A 35 -5.98 -23.20 8.17
C TYR A 35 -7.05 -23.27 7.08
N GLU A 36 -8.14 -23.92 7.38
CA GLU A 36 -9.36 -23.90 6.56
C GLU A 36 -10.33 -22.84 7.10
N PHE A 37 -10.22 -21.61 6.62
CA PHE A 37 -11.09 -20.50 6.98
C PHE A 37 -12.05 -20.14 5.84
N ASN A 38 -13.28 -19.83 6.22
CA ASN A 38 -14.23 -19.24 5.28
C ASN A 38 -13.90 -17.76 5.02
N SER A 39 -14.59 -17.15 4.08
CA SER A 39 -14.33 -15.74 3.67
C SER A 39 -14.57 -14.71 4.78
N LEU A 40 -15.50 -14.98 5.71
CA LEU A 40 -15.77 -14.09 6.87
C LEU A 40 -14.64 -14.18 7.89
N ASP A 41 -14.14 -15.37 8.14
CA ASP A 41 -12.99 -15.58 9.03
C ASP A 41 -11.74 -14.89 8.48
N ILE A 42 -11.47 -15.02 7.18
CA ILE A 42 -10.34 -14.34 6.51
C ILE A 42 -10.47 -12.82 6.62
N ALA A 43 -11.66 -12.27 6.39
CA ALA A 43 -11.90 -10.85 6.54
C ALA A 43 -11.69 -10.37 7.99
N PHE A 44 -12.16 -11.14 8.96
CA PHE A 44 -11.95 -10.86 10.39
C PHE A 44 -10.46 -10.92 10.77
N ILE A 45 -9.73 -11.97 10.36
CA ILE A 45 -8.30 -12.14 10.62
C ILE A 45 -7.51 -10.98 10.01
N THR A 46 -7.84 -10.60 8.78
CA THR A 46 -7.21 -9.49 8.08
C THR A 46 -7.43 -8.18 8.83
N GLU A 47 -8.69 -7.87 9.19
CA GLU A 47 -9.03 -6.66 9.94
C GLU A 47 -8.29 -6.61 11.29
N LEU A 48 -8.31 -7.72 12.04
CA LEU A 48 -7.68 -7.79 13.35
C LEU A 48 -6.15 -7.66 13.27
N SER A 49 -5.50 -8.35 12.33
CA SER A 49 -4.05 -8.31 12.19
C SER A 49 -3.56 -6.94 11.69
N PHE A 50 -4.15 -6.45 10.60
CA PHE A 50 -3.75 -5.16 10.01
C PHE A 50 -4.14 -3.99 10.92
N GLY A 51 -5.24 -4.12 11.64
CA GLY A 51 -5.64 -3.16 12.66
C GLY A 51 -4.65 -3.06 13.81
N CYS A 52 -4.20 -4.20 14.35
CA CYS A 52 -3.15 -4.22 15.38
C CYS A 52 -1.84 -3.59 14.90
N ILE A 53 -1.44 -3.85 13.66
CA ILE A 53 -0.22 -3.25 13.07
C ILE A 53 -0.42 -1.74 12.92
N ARG A 54 -1.57 -1.31 12.38
CA ARG A 54 -1.93 0.09 12.14
C ARG A 54 -1.95 0.90 13.44
N TYR A 55 -2.59 0.37 14.46
CA TYR A 55 -2.78 1.05 15.75
C TYR A 55 -1.75 0.65 16.81
N ARG A 56 -0.61 0.05 16.43
CA ARG A 56 0.42 -0.47 17.34
C ARG A 56 0.77 0.48 18.48
N LYS A 57 1.13 1.74 18.18
CA LYS A 57 1.55 2.73 19.18
C LYS A 57 0.37 3.15 20.08
N PHE A 58 -0.82 3.29 19.51
CA PHE A 58 -2.03 3.57 20.27
C PHE A 58 -2.36 2.43 21.25
N LEU A 59 -2.21 1.18 20.82
CA LEU A 59 -2.42 0.00 21.67
C LEU A 59 -1.35 -0.12 22.76
N ASP A 60 -0.10 0.24 22.46
CA ASP A 60 0.97 0.32 23.47
C ASP A 60 0.65 1.33 24.57
N LEU A 61 0.11 2.49 24.20
CA LEU A 61 -0.33 3.51 25.16
C LEU A 61 -1.41 2.97 26.13
N TRP A 62 -2.33 2.14 25.63
CA TRP A 62 -3.31 1.46 26.47
C TRP A 62 -2.71 0.37 27.34
N ILE A 63 -1.70 -0.37 26.89
CA ILE A 63 -0.94 -1.29 27.75
C ILE A 63 -0.32 -0.54 28.90
N ASP A 64 0.36 0.58 28.62
CA ASP A 64 1.02 1.39 29.65
C ASP A 64 0.01 1.96 30.68
N HIS A 65 -1.20 2.29 30.24
CA HIS A 65 -2.24 2.83 31.10
C HIS A 65 -2.91 1.76 31.99
N THR A 66 -3.03 0.53 31.50
CA THR A 66 -3.85 -0.51 32.17
C THR A 66 -3.04 -1.65 32.77
N SER A 67 -1.72 -1.70 32.51
CA SER A 67 -0.79 -2.71 33.03
C SER A 67 0.20 -2.09 34.02
N LYS A 68 0.61 -2.89 35.01
CA LYS A 68 1.70 -2.50 35.94
C LYS A 68 3.07 -2.44 35.23
N LEU A 69 3.26 -3.25 34.21
CA LEU A 69 4.50 -3.35 33.44
C LEU A 69 4.33 -2.65 32.09
N PRO A 70 5.13 -1.61 31.76
CA PRO A 70 5.00 -0.89 30.51
C PRO A 70 5.26 -1.77 29.30
N HIS A 71 4.70 -1.37 28.13
CA HIS A 71 4.75 -2.17 26.90
C HIS A 71 6.17 -2.55 26.45
N VAL A 72 7.16 -1.68 26.71
CA VAL A 72 8.57 -1.94 26.35
C VAL A 72 9.20 -3.07 27.17
N LYS A 73 8.66 -3.34 28.37
CA LYS A 73 9.11 -4.43 29.27
C LYS A 73 8.25 -5.70 29.13
N GLN A 74 7.19 -5.66 28.35
CA GLN A 74 6.37 -6.86 28.07
C GLN A 74 7.14 -7.82 27.16
N PRO A 75 7.06 -9.15 27.39
CA PRO A 75 7.57 -10.12 26.43
C PRO A 75 6.96 -9.88 25.04
N PRO A 76 7.74 -9.85 23.94
CA PRO A 76 7.24 -9.51 22.61
C PRO A 76 6.00 -10.29 22.17
N LYS A 77 5.97 -11.59 22.42
CA LYS A 77 4.81 -12.45 22.09
C LYS A 77 3.56 -12.06 22.90
N LEU A 78 3.72 -11.74 24.19
CA LEU A 78 2.62 -11.27 25.04
C LEU A 78 2.10 -9.91 24.58
N ARG A 79 2.99 -8.96 24.27
CA ARG A 79 2.60 -7.64 23.79
C ARG A 79 1.72 -7.75 22.53
N TRP A 80 2.08 -8.59 21.55
CA TRP A 80 1.26 -8.81 20.36
C TRP A 80 -0.09 -9.47 20.69
N LEU A 81 -0.14 -10.37 21.66
CA LEU A 81 -1.40 -10.96 22.09
C LEU A 81 -2.30 -9.93 22.81
N LEU A 82 -1.71 -9.06 23.62
CA LEU A 82 -2.42 -7.93 24.24
C LEU A 82 -2.98 -6.97 23.16
N HIS A 83 -2.21 -6.66 22.10
CA HIS A 83 -2.72 -5.86 20.99
C HIS A 83 -3.99 -6.46 20.38
N ILE A 84 -4.04 -7.79 20.18
CA ILE A 84 -5.24 -8.47 19.67
C ILE A 84 -6.45 -8.25 20.59
N GLY A 85 -6.25 -8.41 21.90
CA GLY A 85 -7.33 -8.17 22.86
C GLY A 85 -7.80 -6.71 22.87
N LEU A 86 -6.83 -5.79 22.98
CA LEU A 86 -7.08 -4.35 23.03
C LEU A 86 -7.72 -3.81 21.74
N TYR A 87 -7.26 -4.26 20.57
CA TYR A 87 -7.86 -3.80 19.31
C TYR A 87 -9.34 -4.16 19.23
N GLN A 88 -9.70 -5.37 19.66
CA GLN A 88 -11.11 -5.78 19.72
C GLN A 88 -11.92 -4.92 20.69
N LEU A 89 -11.38 -4.60 21.87
CA LEU A 89 -12.06 -3.78 22.88
C LEU A 89 -12.23 -2.32 22.47
N LEU A 90 -11.29 -1.77 21.70
CA LEU A 90 -11.18 -0.32 21.43
C LEU A 90 -11.60 0.09 20.02
N LYS A 91 -11.63 -0.85 19.06
CA LYS A 91 -11.81 -0.55 17.63
C LYS A 91 -12.78 -1.47 16.90
N MET A 92 -13.34 -2.49 17.59
CA MET A 92 -14.27 -3.45 16.95
C MET A 92 -15.62 -3.49 17.70
N ASP A 93 -16.46 -2.50 17.45
CA ASP A 93 -17.74 -2.29 18.16
C ASP A 93 -18.69 -3.50 18.13
N LYS A 94 -18.57 -4.37 17.11
CA LYS A 94 -19.41 -5.56 16.95
C LYS A 94 -18.96 -6.76 17.78
N ILE A 95 -17.84 -6.65 18.51
CA ILE A 95 -17.31 -7.74 19.32
C ILE A 95 -17.62 -7.47 20.79
N PRO A 96 -18.44 -8.32 21.46
CA PRO A 96 -18.68 -8.17 22.90
C PRO A 96 -17.38 -8.27 23.70
N PHE A 97 -17.22 -7.43 24.73
CA PHE A 97 -16.03 -7.41 25.58
C PHE A 97 -15.69 -8.79 26.16
N SER A 98 -16.70 -9.53 26.62
CA SER A 98 -16.51 -10.88 27.15
C SER A 98 -15.94 -11.84 26.11
N ALA A 99 -16.39 -11.75 24.85
CA ALA A 99 -15.89 -12.58 23.76
C ALA A 99 -14.46 -12.21 23.37
N ALA A 100 -14.13 -10.90 23.32
CA ALA A 100 -12.78 -10.42 23.07
C ALA A 100 -11.80 -10.94 24.13
N ILE A 101 -12.15 -10.82 25.42
CA ILE A 101 -11.32 -11.27 26.52
C ILE A 101 -11.17 -12.80 26.51
N SER A 102 -12.27 -13.54 26.51
CA SER A 102 -12.23 -15.00 26.64
C SER A 102 -11.47 -15.68 25.51
N SER A 103 -11.68 -15.23 24.25
CA SER A 103 -10.98 -15.79 23.10
C SER A 103 -9.49 -15.44 23.06
N THR A 104 -9.09 -14.24 23.54
CA THR A 104 -7.68 -13.85 23.64
C THR A 104 -6.96 -14.61 24.75
N VAL A 105 -7.59 -14.75 25.91
CA VAL A 105 -7.07 -15.56 27.02
C VAL A 105 -6.93 -17.03 26.62
N GLU A 106 -7.85 -17.57 25.82
CA GLU A 106 -7.75 -18.93 25.31
C GLU A 106 -6.52 -19.14 24.40
N VAL A 107 -6.13 -18.12 23.60
CA VAL A 107 -4.87 -18.17 22.85
C VAL A 107 -3.68 -18.28 23.80
N ALA A 108 -3.64 -17.48 24.88
CA ALA A 108 -2.57 -17.61 25.87
C ALA A 108 -2.52 -19.00 26.47
N LYS A 109 -3.67 -19.56 26.91
CA LYS A 109 -3.74 -20.88 27.55
C LYS A 109 -3.23 -22.05 26.67
N LYS A 110 -3.41 -21.92 25.35
CA LYS A 110 -3.06 -22.98 24.37
C LYS A 110 -1.76 -22.74 23.61
N THR A 111 -0.94 -21.80 24.09
CA THR A 111 0.36 -21.46 23.50
C THR A 111 1.44 -21.44 24.59
N ASP A 112 2.66 -21.11 24.22
CA ASP A 112 3.80 -20.90 25.13
C ASP A 112 3.57 -19.74 26.14
N LEU A 113 2.48 -19.00 26.01
CA LEU A 113 2.03 -17.96 26.95
C LEU A 113 1.12 -18.52 28.07
N LYS A 114 0.98 -19.84 28.25
CA LYS A 114 0.06 -20.45 29.24
C LYS A 114 0.22 -19.89 30.66
N GLY A 115 1.46 -19.69 31.11
CA GLY A 115 1.76 -19.09 32.43
C GLY A 115 1.35 -17.63 32.57
N LEU A 116 1.10 -16.92 31.44
CA LEU A 116 0.71 -15.51 31.40
C LEU A 116 -0.79 -15.29 31.11
N ALA A 117 -1.58 -16.37 31.01
CA ALA A 117 -3.02 -16.27 30.72
C ALA A 117 -3.79 -15.43 31.77
N GLY A 118 -3.40 -15.52 33.05
CA GLY A 118 -3.94 -14.69 34.12
C GLY A 118 -3.62 -13.20 33.92
N THR A 119 -2.41 -12.90 33.50
CA THR A 119 -1.95 -11.53 33.19
C THR A 119 -2.74 -10.93 32.02
N VAL A 120 -2.93 -11.69 30.93
CA VAL A 120 -3.75 -11.27 29.79
C VAL A 120 -5.17 -10.94 30.24
N ASN A 121 -5.80 -11.85 31.02
CA ASN A 121 -7.15 -11.61 31.53
C ASN A 121 -7.23 -10.37 32.43
N ALA A 122 -6.26 -10.19 33.34
CA ALA A 122 -6.24 -9.05 34.25
C ALA A 122 -6.11 -7.71 33.50
N ILE A 123 -5.19 -7.62 32.52
CA ILE A 123 -4.98 -6.38 31.75
C ILE A 123 -6.23 -6.06 30.92
N LEU A 124 -6.79 -7.03 30.18
CA LEU A 124 -7.96 -6.80 29.33
C LEU A 124 -9.21 -6.44 30.16
N ARG A 125 -9.45 -7.09 31.32
CA ARG A 125 -10.53 -6.69 32.23
C ARG A 125 -10.31 -5.31 32.85
N ASN A 126 -9.06 -4.95 33.16
CA ASN A 126 -8.73 -3.62 33.62
C ASN A 126 -9.01 -2.58 32.53
N THR A 127 -8.66 -2.87 31.28
CA THR A 127 -8.99 -2.00 30.15
C THR A 127 -10.49 -1.75 30.05
N VAL A 128 -11.34 -2.78 30.15
CA VAL A 128 -12.80 -2.59 30.13
C VAL A 128 -13.27 -1.68 31.25
N ARG A 129 -12.77 -1.85 32.49
CA ARG A 129 -13.12 -0.94 33.62
C ARG A 129 -12.72 0.51 33.36
N HIS A 130 -11.58 0.73 32.67
CA HIS A 130 -11.15 2.07 32.29
C HIS A 130 -12.03 2.66 31.18
N ILE A 131 -12.45 1.85 30.19
CA ILE A 131 -13.39 2.27 29.14
C ILE A 131 -14.75 2.69 29.79
N GLU A 132 -15.31 1.85 30.65
CA GLU A 132 -16.60 2.10 31.33
C GLU A 132 -16.58 3.35 32.22
N LYS A 133 -15.42 3.72 32.74
CA LYS A 133 -15.21 4.92 33.57
C LYS A 133 -14.72 6.13 32.76
N GLU A 134 -14.67 6.04 31.44
CA GLU A 134 -14.11 7.07 30.55
C GLU A 134 -12.68 7.52 30.94
N ASN A 135 -11.97 6.67 31.66
CA ASN A 135 -10.59 6.92 32.07
C ASN A 135 -9.63 6.50 30.96
N VAL A 136 -9.28 7.44 30.08
CA VAL A 136 -8.41 7.24 28.92
C VAL A 136 -6.95 7.52 29.25
N PRO A 137 -6.00 6.93 28.51
CA PRO A 137 -4.57 7.23 28.65
C PRO A 137 -4.28 8.73 28.55
N LYS A 138 -3.40 9.23 29.40
CA LYS A 138 -2.88 10.60 29.28
C LYS A 138 -2.07 10.74 27.98
N ILE A 139 -2.37 11.76 27.21
CA ILE A 139 -1.71 12.07 25.94
C ILE A 139 -0.91 13.35 26.14
N SER A 140 0.28 13.41 25.55
CA SER A 140 1.16 14.59 25.61
C SER A 140 0.45 15.86 25.14
N SER A 141 0.78 17.00 25.74
CA SER A 141 0.36 18.33 25.27
C SER A 141 1.11 18.78 24.02
N ASP A 142 2.29 18.21 23.75
CA ASP A 142 3.03 18.44 22.50
C ASP A 142 2.22 17.90 21.30
N GLU A 143 1.98 18.74 20.30
CA GLU A 143 1.12 18.41 19.16
C GLU A 143 1.66 17.26 18.31
N ILE A 144 2.97 17.15 18.16
CA ILE A 144 3.63 16.09 17.37
C ILE A 144 3.51 14.75 18.12
N GLU A 145 3.82 14.73 19.40
CA GLU A 145 3.70 13.53 20.23
C GLU A 145 2.25 13.08 20.33
N ARG A 146 1.34 14.04 20.48
CA ARG A 146 -0.11 13.81 20.50
C ARG A 146 -0.57 13.16 19.19
N LEU A 147 -0.20 13.73 18.05
CA LEU A 147 -0.57 13.21 16.74
C LEU A 147 0.03 11.81 16.52
N SER A 148 1.30 11.63 16.86
CA SER A 148 2.00 10.35 16.81
C SER A 148 1.32 9.26 17.63
N SER A 149 0.79 9.60 18.82
CA SER A 149 0.14 8.65 19.73
C SER A 149 -1.26 8.31 19.27
N LEU A 150 -2.06 9.32 18.91
CA LEU A 150 -3.45 9.13 18.48
C LEU A 150 -3.58 8.41 17.16
N GLU A 151 -2.76 8.81 16.17
CA GLU A 151 -2.81 8.23 14.81
C GLU A 151 -1.81 7.08 14.64
N SER A 152 -1.12 6.69 15.72
CA SER A 152 -0.25 5.52 15.75
C SER A 152 0.82 5.55 14.65
N LEU A 153 1.58 6.63 14.57
CA LEU A 153 2.70 6.82 13.66
C LEU A 153 4.01 6.97 14.44
N PRO A 154 5.17 6.57 13.88
CA PRO A 154 6.47 6.89 14.46
C PRO A 154 6.65 8.41 14.59
N ILE A 155 7.18 8.87 15.72
CA ILE A 155 7.33 10.31 16.00
C ILE A 155 8.20 11.02 14.94
N TRP A 156 9.26 10.36 14.47
CA TRP A 156 10.12 10.90 13.44
C TRP A 156 9.34 11.15 12.13
N LEU A 157 8.44 10.22 11.74
CA LEU A 157 7.64 10.35 10.53
C LEU A 157 6.62 11.49 10.65
N VAL A 158 6.00 11.64 11.82
CA VAL A 158 5.10 12.79 12.08
C VAL A 158 5.86 14.11 11.98
N LYS A 159 7.08 14.18 12.53
CA LYS A 159 7.95 15.37 12.41
C LYS A 159 8.23 15.71 10.95
N GLU A 160 8.60 14.71 10.14
CA GLU A 160 8.85 14.94 8.71
C GLU A 160 7.58 15.42 7.99
N ILE A 161 6.43 14.75 8.18
CA ILE A 161 5.18 15.17 7.53
C ILE A 161 4.81 16.61 7.95
N VAL A 162 4.96 16.96 9.22
CA VAL A 162 4.72 18.34 9.68
C VAL A 162 5.67 19.34 9.01
N ASN A 163 6.94 18.98 8.84
CA ASN A 163 7.91 19.82 8.13
C ASN A 163 7.55 20.00 6.64
N TRP A 164 7.00 18.97 5.99
CA TRP A 164 6.63 19.01 4.57
C TRP A 164 5.38 19.84 4.29
N VAL A 165 4.36 19.70 5.13
CA VAL A 165 3.01 20.22 4.81
C VAL A 165 2.37 21.06 5.93
N GLY A 166 3.05 21.27 7.05
CA GLY A 166 2.52 21.94 8.23
C GLY A 166 1.58 21.04 9.07
N ILE A 167 1.34 21.47 10.31
CA ILE A 167 0.61 20.65 11.31
C ILE A 167 -0.85 20.37 10.93
N LYS A 168 -1.53 21.34 10.29
CA LYS A 168 -2.95 21.17 9.91
C LYS A 168 -3.13 20.06 8.89
N GLU A 169 -2.34 20.07 7.83
CA GLU A 169 -2.40 19.06 6.78
C GLU A 169 -1.83 17.72 7.25
N ALA A 170 -0.79 17.72 8.09
CA ALA A 170 -0.26 16.53 8.71
C ALA A 170 -1.31 15.77 9.54
N LYS A 171 -2.21 16.48 10.25
CA LYS A 171 -3.36 15.87 10.96
C LYS A 171 -4.31 15.16 9.99
N ASN A 172 -4.62 15.77 8.84
CA ASN A 172 -5.49 15.18 7.82
C ASN A 172 -4.85 13.91 7.20
N ILE A 173 -3.58 13.99 6.82
CA ILE A 173 -2.82 12.88 6.27
C ILE A 173 -2.73 11.72 7.28
N ALA A 174 -2.40 11.99 8.52
CA ALA A 174 -2.29 10.97 9.57
C ALA A 174 -3.62 10.22 9.80
N LYS A 175 -4.74 10.93 9.79
CA LYS A 175 -6.08 10.34 9.84
C LYS A 175 -6.37 9.50 8.59
N ALA A 176 -5.99 9.98 7.40
CA ALA A 176 -6.16 9.26 6.15
C ALA A 176 -5.40 7.92 6.14
N PHE A 177 -4.21 7.87 6.73
CA PHE A 177 -3.43 6.63 6.87
C PHE A 177 -4.10 5.56 7.75
N ASN A 178 -5.06 5.95 8.58
CA ASN A 178 -5.82 5.03 9.41
C ASN A 178 -7.19 4.68 8.84
N LYS A 179 -7.61 5.33 7.76
CA LYS A 179 -8.85 4.99 7.06
C LYS A 179 -8.70 3.66 6.32
N LYS A 180 -9.78 2.91 6.26
CA LYS A 180 -9.83 1.71 5.43
C LYS A 180 -9.67 2.11 3.96
N PRO A 181 -8.69 1.55 3.23
CA PRO A 181 -8.47 1.91 1.84
C PRO A 181 -9.64 1.47 0.95
N SER A 182 -9.98 2.30 -0.04
CA SER A 182 -10.92 1.94 -1.11
C SER A 182 -10.34 0.86 -2.01
N ILE A 183 -11.22 0.10 -2.66
CA ILE A 183 -10.83 -0.79 -3.75
C ILE A 183 -11.29 -0.14 -5.04
N ASP A 184 -10.32 0.28 -5.83
CA ASP A 184 -10.55 0.86 -7.13
C ASP A 184 -10.17 -0.12 -8.24
N LEU A 185 -10.97 -0.18 -9.27
CA LEU A 185 -10.76 -0.98 -10.47
C LEU A 185 -10.47 -0.05 -11.64
N ARG A 186 -9.59 -0.49 -12.53
CA ARG A 186 -9.43 0.10 -13.86
C ARG A 186 -9.96 -0.89 -14.89
N ILE A 187 -10.89 -0.43 -15.72
CA ILE A 187 -11.49 -1.22 -16.79
C ILE A 187 -10.49 -1.48 -17.90
N ASN A 188 -10.51 -2.69 -18.43
CA ASN A 188 -9.79 -3.04 -19.64
C ASN A 188 -10.58 -2.55 -20.87
N SER A 189 -10.25 -1.37 -21.35
CA SER A 189 -10.90 -0.72 -22.48
C SER A 189 -10.75 -1.47 -23.83
N LEU A 190 -9.90 -2.49 -23.89
CA LEU A 190 -9.78 -3.39 -25.05
C LEU A 190 -10.89 -4.44 -25.10
N LYS A 191 -11.60 -4.65 -23.97
CA LYS A 191 -12.60 -5.74 -23.85
C LYS A 191 -14.00 -5.26 -23.49
N THR A 192 -14.12 -4.15 -22.76
CA THR A 192 -15.40 -3.62 -22.28
C THR A 192 -15.32 -2.11 -22.08
N ASP A 193 -16.47 -1.48 -21.95
CA ASP A 193 -16.59 -0.08 -21.57
C ASP A 193 -17.10 0.08 -20.13
N LEU A 194 -16.95 1.30 -19.60
CA LEU A 194 -17.26 1.61 -18.21
C LEU A 194 -18.73 1.38 -17.87
N ASN A 195 -19.66 1.84 -18.73
CA ASN A 195 -21.09 1.78 -18.45
C ASN A 195 -21.61 0.35 -18.51
N LYS A 196 -21.18 -0.41 -19.52
CA LYS A 196 -21.53 -1.82 -19.65
C LYS A 196 -21.08 -2.60 -18.40
N PHE A 197 -19.86 -2.41 -17.95
CA PHE A 197 -19.37 -3.14 -16.78
C PHE A 197 -20.01 -2.70 -15.46
N LEU A 198 -20.37 -1.42 -15.30
CA LEU A 198 -21.15 -0.95 -14.14
C LEU A 198 -22.53 -1.61 -14.09
N ASN A 199 -23.20 -1.80 -15.23
CA ASN A 199 -24.47 -2.51 -15.30
C ASN A 199 -24.30 -3.99 -14.91
N GLU A 200 -23.27 -4.68 -15.41
CA GLU A 200 -22.95 -6.07 -15.03
C GLU A 200 -22.69 -6.21 -13.51
N LEU A 201 -22.00 -5.25 -12.89
CA LEU A 201 -21.82 -5.23 -11.44
C LEU A 201 -23.14 -5.03 -10.68
N ALA A 202 -24.01 -4.14 -11.17
CA ALA A 202 -25.32 -3.87 -10.57
C ALA A 202 -26.23 -5.10 -10.63
N GLU A 203 -26.28 -5.83 -11.76
CA GLU A 203 -27.00 -7.09 -11.92
C GLU A 203 -26.53 -8.17 -10.92
N CYS A 204 -25.23 -8.14 -10.57
CA CYS A 204 -24.65 -9.01 -9.54
C CYS A 204 -24.83 -8.49 -8.11
N ASN A 205 -25.61 -7.43 -7.87
CA ASN A 205 -25.79 -6.75 -6.58
C ASN A 205 -24.47 -6.22 -5.98
N ILE A 206 -23.51 -5.80 -6.82
CA ILE A 206 -22.27 -5.20 -6.40
C ILE A 206 -22.37 -3.68 -6.55
N ASN A 207 -22.35 -2.97 -5.42
CA ASN A 207 -22.44 -1.50 -5.44
C ASN A 207 -21.08 -0.92 -5.85
N ALA A 208 -21.06 -0.25 -7.00
CA ALA A 208 -19.88 0.38 -7.58
C ALA A 208 -20.25 1.70 -8.28
N THR A 209 -19.32 2.64 -8.35
CA THR A 209 -19.53 3.95 -8.99
C THR A 209 -18.33 4.31 -9.87
N ALA A 210 -18.59 5.06 -10.94
CA ALA A 210 -17.53 5.64 -11.76
C ALA A 210 -16.71 6.66 -10.93
N ILE A 211 -15.41 6.71 -11.17
CA ILE A 211 -14.55 7.75 -10.60
C ILE A 211 -14.52 8.90 -11.60
N SER A 212 -15.16 10.02 -11.28
CA SER A 212 -15.45 11.13 -12.22
C SER A 212 -14.23 11.68 -12.98
N GLN A 213 -13.06 11.62 -12.37
CA GLN A 213 -11.81 12.12 -12.94
C GLN A 213 -11.02 11.09 -13.77
N LEU A 214 -11.52 9.85 -13.87
CA LEU A 214 -10.83 8.74 -14.53
C LEU A 214 -11.74 8.08 -15.57
N LYS A 215 -11.34 8.15 -16.85
CA LYS A 215 -12.13 7.60 -17.95
C LYS A 215 -12.55 6.13 -17.76
N ASN A 216 -11.69 5.32 -17.14
CA ASN A 216 -11.87 3.88 -16.98
C ASN A 216 -11.82 3.45 -15.50
N GLY A 217 -12.03 4.37 -14.56
CA GLY A 217 -11.94 4.11 -13.12
C GLY A 217 -13.29 3.81 -12.49
N ILE A 218 -13.36 2.73 -11.70
CA ILE A 218 -14.51 2.35 -10.88
C ILE A 218 -14.10 2.23 -9.43
N ALA A 219 -14.88 2.80 -8.53
CA ALA A 219 -14.78 2.59 -7.09
C ALA A 219 -15.78 1.52 -6.64
N LEU A 220 -15.33 0.51 -5.91
CA LEU A 220 -16.21 -0.42 -5.21
C LEU A 220 -16.66 0.21 -3.88
N ASN A 221 -17.96 0.41 -3.70
CA ASN A 221 -18.54 1.02 -2.50
C ASN A 221 -18.66 0.02 -1.33
N SER A 222 -18.43 -1.25 -1.59
CA SER A 222 -18.37 -2.31 -0.59
C SER A 222 -17.11 -3.15 -0.80
N ASN A 223 -16.55 -3.69 0.29
CA ASN A 223 -15.42 -4.62 0.16
C ASN A 223 -15.93 -5.99 -0.28
N PRO A 224 -15.55 -6.46 -1.45
CA PRO A 224 -15.86 -7.81 -1.88
C PRO A 224 -15.11 -8.82 -1.00
N ARG A 225 -15.75 -9.92 -0.67
CA ARG A 225 -15.12 -11.00 0.12
C ARG A 225 -13.90 -11.61 -0.56
N SER A 226 -13.86 -11.55 -1.89
CA SER A 226 -12.74 -12.03 -2.71
C SER A 226 -12.72 -11.27 -4.04
N ILE A 227 -11.64 -10.55 -4.30
CA ILE A 227 -11.43 -9.82 -5.57
C ILE A 227 -11.49 -10.79 -6.76
N LYS A 228 -10.88 -11.97 -6.68
CA LYS A 228 -10.83 -12.95 -7.78
C LYS A 228 -12.21 -13.58 -8.11
N LYS A 229 -13.20 -13.43 -7.23
CA LYS A 229 -14.57 -13.91 -7.44
C LYS A 229 -15.51 -12.84 -8.01
N LEU A 230 -15.04 -11.60 -8.15
CA LEU A 230 -15.84 -10.55 -8.82
C LEU A 230 -16.05 -10.88 -10.30
N PRO A 231 -17.21 -10.51 -10.87
CA PRO A 231 -17.48 -10.64 -12.30
C PRO A 231 -16.34 -10.04 -13.15
N GLY A 232 -16.07 -10.65 -14.28
CA GLY A 232 -15.09 -10.18 -15.25
C GLY A 232 -13.61 -10.31 -14.82
N TYR A 233 -13.27 -10.83 -13.62
CA TYR A 233 -11.88 -11.03 -13.23
C TYR A 233 -11.17 -12.03 -14.14
N ARG A 234 -11.77 -13.22 -14.32
CA ARG A 234 -11.18 -14.29 -15.15
C ARG A 234 -11.17 -13.90 -16.63
N ASP A 235 -12.16 -13.15 -17.07
CA ASP A 235 -12.30 -12.65 -18.43
C ASP A 235 -11.36 -11.49 -18.75
N GLY A 236 -10.67 -10.97 -17.72
CA GLY A 236 -9.73 -9.86 -17.86
C GLY A 236 -10.38 -8.54 -18.20
N LEU A 237 -11.60 -8.28 -17.69
CA LEU A 237 -12.35 -7.05 -17.96
C LEU A 237 -11.82 -5.86 -17.15
N TRP A 238 -11.01 -6.11 -16.13
CA TRP A 238 -10.48 -5.07 -15.23
C TRP A 238 -9.24 -5.50 -14.46
N VAL A 239 -8.60 -4.50 -13.85
CA VAL A 239 -7.42 -4.63 -12.96
C VAL A 239 -7.68 -3.84 -11.68
N VAL A 240 -7.22 -4.35 -10.53
CA VAL A 240 -7.17 -3.55 -9.30
C VAL A 240 -6.06 -2.52 -9.46
N GLN A 241 -6.40 -1.24 -9.36
CA GLN A 241 -5.43 -0.15 -9.37
C GLN A 241 -6.01 1.05 -8.62
N ASP A 242 -5.26 1.55 -7.63
CA ASP A 242 -5.66 2.75 -6.90
C ASP A 242 -5.86 3.94 -7.84
N ARG A 243 -6.90 4.75 -7.56
CA ARG A 243 -7.26 5.91 -8.38
C ARG A 243 -6.11 6.91 -8.54
N SER A 244 -5.30 7.10 -7.50
CA SER A 244 -4.15 8.01 -7.55
C SER A 244 -3.00 7.48 -8.42
N SER A 245 -2.99 6.19 -8.73
CA SER A 245 -2.03 5.57 -9.65
C SER A 245 -2.54 5.53 -11.10
N GLN A 246 -3.87 5.63 -11.32
CA GLN A 246 -4.47 5.47 -12.65
C GLN A 246 -4.17 6.64 -13.60
N TRP A 247 -3.85 7.83 -13.10
CA TRP A 247 -3.56 8.99 -13.96
C TRP A 247 -2.14 9.01 -14.53
N VAL A 248 -1.23 8.15 -14.04
CA VAL A 248 0.19 8.15 -14.42
C VAL A 248 0.41 7.73 -15.89
N ALA A 249 -0.18 6.62 -16.32
CA ALA A 249 -0.03 6.17 -17.70
C ALA A 249 -0.66 7.14 -18.72
N PRO A 250 -1.84 7.77 -18.46
CA PRO A 250 -2.34 8.85 -19.29
C PRO A 250 -1.41 10.08 -19.38
N LEU A 251 -0.66 10.40 -18.32
CA LEU A 251 0.31 11.50 -18.34
C LEU A 251 1.45 11.25 -19.35
N LEU A 252 1.88 9.99 -19.51
CA LEU A 252 2.85 9.58 -20.52
C LEU A 252 2.26 9.66 -21.94
N ASN A 253 0.92 9.49 -22.06
CA ASN A 253 0.17 9.54 -23.32
C ASN A 253 0.75 8.61 -24.40
N PRO A 254 0.76 7.28 -24.19
CA PRO A 254 1.28 6.32 -25.15
C PRO A 254 0.40 6.24 -26.40
N MET A 255 1.03 6.16 -27.58
CA MET A 255 0.36 6.09 -28.87
C MET A 255 0.66 4.76 -29.54
N LYS A 256 -0.17 4.39 -30.54
CA LYS A 256 0.04 3.23 -31.40
C LYS A 256 1.39 3.33 -32.11
N GLY A 257 2.08 2.18 -32.25
CA GLY A 257 3.36 2.08 -32.94
C GLY A 257 4.57 2.64 -32.17
N GLU A 258 4.37 3.30 -31.01
CA GLU A 258 5.48 3.82 -30.21
C GLU A 258 6.27 2.71 -29.52
N LYS A 259 7.56 2.97 -29.29
CA LYS A 259 8.46 2.16 -28.49
C LYS A 259 8.50 2.70 -27.06
N ILE A 260 8.10 1.88 -26.11
CA ILE A 260 7.87 2.31 -24.71
C ILE A 260 8.70 1.43 -23.77
N LEU A 261 9.40 2.08 -22.83
CA LEU A 261 10.07 1.40 -21.72
C LEU A 261 9.26 1.61 -20.44
N ASP A 262 8.94 0.54 -19.72
CA ASP A 262 8.51 0.56 -18.31
C ASP A 262 9.66 0.00 -17.46
N ALA A 263 10.41 0.89 -16.83
CA ALA A 263 11.70 0.56 -16.23
C ALA A 263 11.61 -0.15 -14.86
N CYS A 264 10.45 -0.09 -14.19
CA CYS A 264 10.17 -0.74 -12.90
C CYS A 264 8.77 -1.36 -12.92
N SER A 265 8.54 -2.26 -13.89
CA SER A 265 7.22 -2.61 -14.39
C SER A 265 6.33 -3.46 -13.48
N ALA A 266 6.93 -4.35 -12.69
CA ALA A 266 6.15 -5.35 -11.97
C ALA A 266 5.50 -4.80 -10.67
N PRO A 267 4.25 -5.20 -10.36
CA PRO A 267 3.50 -6.36 -10.89
C PRO A 267 2.65 -6.07 -12.14
N GLY A 268 2.76 -4.89 -12.79
CA GLY A 268 2.24 -4.66 -14.13
C GLY A 268 0.97 -3.81 -14.26
N SER A 269 0.51 -3.19 -13.20
CA SER A 269 -0.72 -2.36 -13.28
C SER A 269 -0.54 -1.16 -14.23
N LYS A 270 0.61 -0.50 -14.23
CA LYS A 270 0.92 0.61 -15.13
C LYS A 270 1.31 0.11 -16.53
N THR A 271 2.11 -0.96 -16.63
CA THR A 271 2.47 -1.61 -17.90
C THR A 271 1.23 -1.97 -18.72
N THR A 272 0.26 -2.65 -18.07
CA THR A 272 -1.01 -3.02 -18.73
C THR A 272 -1.87 -1.80 -19.07
N HIS A 273 -1.74 -0.70 -18.34
CA HIS A 273 -2.42 0.55 -18.67
C HIS A 273 -1.81 1.22 -19.91
N LEU A 274 -0.47 1.24 -20.01
CA LEU A 274 0.23 1.73 -21.21
C LEU A 274 -0.23 0.96 -22.46
N ALA A 275 -0.26 -0.37 -22.40
CA ALA A 275 -0.74 -1.21 -23.49
C ALA A 275 -2.19 -0.91 -23.89
N GLN A 276 -3.08 -0.76 -22.89
CA GLN A 276 -4.49 -0.42 -23.17
C GLN A 276 -4.64 0.95 -23.82
N LEU A 277 -3.90 1.96 -23.38
CA LEU A 277 -3.96 3.31 -23.94
C LEU A 277 -3.43 3.34 -25.39
N ALA A 278 -2.39 2.56 -25.68
CA ALA A 278 -1.85 2.37 -27.03
C ALA A 278 -2.68 1.38 -27.88
N ASN A 279 -3.86 0.95 -27.39
CA ASN A 279 -4.74 -0.03 -28.05
C ASN A 279 -4.05 -1.38 -28.37
N ASP A 280 -3.14 -1.81 -27.48
CA ASP A 280 -2.28 -3.00 -27.61
C ASP A 280 -1.44 -3.05 -28.93
N ASP A 281 -1.11 -1.86 -29.44
CA ASP A 281 -0.41 -1.64 -30.71
C ASP A 281 0.78 -0.68 -30.48
N ALA A 282 1.67 -1.06 -29.54
CA ALA A 282 2.94 -0.42 -29.24
C ALA A 282 4.00 -1.50 -28.99
N GLU A 283 5.29 -1.16 -29.05
CA GLU A 283 6.36 -2.05 -28.61
C GLU A 283 6.74 -1.70 -27.17
N ILE A 284 6.21 -2.44 -26.18
CA ILE A 284 6.45 -2.16 -24.75
C ILE A 284 7.50 -3.13 -24.20
N LEU A 285 8.63 -2.60 -23.73
CA LEU A 285 9.61 -3.35 -22.95
C LEU A 285 9.39 -3.10 -21.45
N ALA A 286 8.97 -4.14 -20.74
CA ALA A 286 8.71 -4.12 -19.30
C ALA A 286 9.88 -4.73 -18.55
N VAL A 287 10.62 -3.91 -17.79
CA VAL A 287 11.83 -4.31 -17.07
C VAL A 287 11.55 -4.35 -15.56
N ASP A 288 11.96 -5.43 -14.91
CA ASP A 288 12.00 -5.52 -13.43
C ASP A 288 13.12 -6.49 -13.01
N ARG A 289 13.78 -6.19 -11.90
CA ARG A 289 14.86 -7.04 -11.36
C ARG A 289 14.34 -8.33 -10.73
N SER A 290 13.07 -8.39 -10.35
CA SER A 290 12.45 -9.52 -9.66
C SER A 290 11.71 -10.43 -10.61
N GLU A 291 12.30 -11.60 -10.90
CA GLU A 291 11.65 -12.64 -11.69
C GLU A 291 10.30 -13.09 -11.13
N LYS A 292 10.20 -13.19 -9.79
CA LYS A 292 8.93 -13.55 -9.13
C LYS A 292 7.83 -12.53 -9.43
N ARG A 293 8.17 -11.23 -9.44
CA ARG A 293 7.20 -10.17 -9.75
C ARG A 293 6.88 -10.11 -11.24
N LEU A 294 7.86 -10.38 -12.12
CA LEU A 294 7.63 -10.51 -13.57
C LEU A 294 6.67 -11.64 -13.91
N LYS A 295 6.73 -12.78 -13.22
CA LYS A 295 5.75 -13.87 -13.39
C LYS A 295 4.31 -13.41 -13.07
N ILE A 296 4.13 -12.51 -12.09
CA ILE A 296 2.82 -11.92 -11.79
C ILE A 296 2.37 -11.00 -12.94
N LEU A 297 3.28 -10.17 -13.47
CA LEU A 297 3.01 -9.35 -14.65
C LEU A 297 2.60 -10.23 -15.84
N GLN A 298 3.35 -11.28 -16.16
CA GLN A 298 3.05 -12.21 -17.26
C GLN A 298 1.65 -12.82 -17.12
N SER A 299 1.31 -13.34 -15.92
CA SER A 299 -0.03 -13.85 -15.64
C SER A 299 -1.14 -12.80 -15.82
N ASN A 300 -0.86 -11.52 -15.51
CA ASN A 300 -1.80 -10.43 -15.77
C ASN A 300 -1.92 -10.12 -17.26
N LEU A 301 -0.83 -10.13 -18.02
CA LEU A 301 -0.85 -9.94 -19.47
C LEU A 301 -1.71 -11.01 -20.17
N GLU A 302 -1.50 -12.29 -19.80
CA GLU A 302 -2.31 -13.41 -20.29
C GLU A 302 -3.80 -13.22 -19.98
N ARG A 303 -4.13 -12.96 -18.73
CA ARG A 303 -5.52 -12.76 -18.26
C ARG A 303 -6.21 -11.59 -18.98
N LEU A 304 -5.49 -10.49 -19.20
CA LEU A 304 -5.99 -9.29 -19.88
C LEU A 304 -5.98 -9.43 -21.41
N ASN A 305 -5.33 -10.47 -21.94
CA ASN A 305 -5.09 -10.70 -23.38
C ASN A 305 -4.30 -9.56 -24.02
N ILE A 306 -3.23 -9.11 -23.37
CA ILE A 306 -2.30 -8.09 -23.87
C ILE A 306 -1.10 -8.77 -24.50
N LYS A 307 -0.76 -8.38 -25.76
CA LYS A 307 0.29 -9.01 -26.57
C LYS A 307 1.48 -8.09 -26.88
N SER A 308 1.29 -6.77 -26.76
CA SER A 308 2.30 -5.75 -27.12
C SER A 308 3.46 -5.64 -26.12
N VAL A 309 3.44 -6.39 -25.00
CA VAL A 309 4.41 -6.27 -23.91
C VAL A 309 5.40 -7.42 -23.91
N LYS A 310 6.70 -7.09 -23.98
CA LYS A 310 7.82 -8.03 -23.75
C LYS A 310 8.41 -7.77 -22.36
N THR A 311 8.62 -8.82 -21.58
CA THR A 311 9.22 -8.72 -20.23
C THR A 311 10.71 -9.01 -20.28
N LEU A 312 11.50 -8.26 -19.52
CA LEU A 312 12.95 -8.46 -19.38
C LEU A 312 13.31 -8.42 -17.88
N LYS A 313 13.95 -9.51 -17.40
CA LYS A 313 14.57 -9.52 -16.08
C LYS A 313 15.91 -8.80 -16.16
N ALA A 314 15.98 -7.58 -15.67
CA ALA A 314 17.20 -6.78 -15.62
C ALA A 314 17.09 -5.71 -14.52
N ASP A 315 18.24 -5.17 -14.11
CA ASP A 315 18.28 -3.94 -13.34
C ASP A 315 18.31 -2.76 -14.30
N ALA A 316 17.28 -1.90 -14.23
CA ALA A 316 17.17 -0.76 -15.12
C ALA A 316 18.30 0.28 -14.91
N THR A 317 19.01 0.25 -13.79
CA THR A 317 20.19 1.09 -13.55
C THR A 317 21.39 0.71 -14.42
N ASN A 318 21.39 -0.49 -15.02
CA ASN A 318 22.48 -1.00 -15.85
C ASN A 318 21.99 -1.34 -17.29
N LEU A 319 20.80 -0.84 -17.68
CA LEU A 319 20.17 -1.25 -18.93
C LEU A 319 20.95 -0.79 -20.17
N VAL A 320 21.63 0.34 -20.11
CA VAL A 320 22.53 0.83 -21.18
C VAL A 320 23.68 -0.16 -21.43
N ASP A 321 24.30 -0.68 -20.38
CA ASP A 321 25.43 -1.62 -20.48
C ASP A 321 24.96 -3.00 -20.97
N ILE A 322 23.80 -3.46 -20.50
CA ILE A 322 23.22 -4.77 -20.85
C ILE A 322 22.69 -4.78 -22.30
N LYS A 323 22.15 -3.65 -22.76
CA LYS A 323 21.46 -3.48 -24.05
C LYS A 323 21.84 -2.14 -24.71
N PRO A 324 23.10 -1.95 -25.16
CA PRO A 324 23.55 -0.68 -25.75
C PRO A 324 22.79 -0.30 -27.02
N ASN A 325 22.20 -1.26 -27.70
CA ASN A 325 21.34 -1.02 -28.87
C ASN A 325 20.00 -0.31 -28.51
N LEU A 326 19.70 -0.09 -27.26
CA LEU A 326 18.51 0.64 -26.81
C LEU A 326 18.79 2.14 -26.60
N ILE A 327 20.01 2.64 -26.81
CA ILE A 327 20.32 4.07 -26.76
C ILE A 327 19.48 4.81 -27.81
N SER A 328 18.80 5.89 -27.40
CA SER A 328 17.89 6.69 -28.24
C SER A 328 16.83 5.86 -28.97
N TYR A 329 16.33 4.80 -28.31
CA TYR A 329 15.39 3.84 -28.91
C TYR A 329 13.94 4.12 -28.58
N PHE A 330 13.64 4.58 -27.33
CA PHE A 330 12.28 4.72 -26.86
C PHE A 330 11.67 6.10 -27.11
N ASP A 331 10.43 6.10 -27.57
CA ASP A 331 9.60 7.29 -27.69
C ASP A 331 9.08 7.74 -26.31
N LYS A 332 8.80 6.76 -25.45
CA LYS A 332 8.25 6.98 -24.11
C LYS A 332 8.97 6.13 -23.07
N ILE A 333 9.24 6.71 -21.90
CA ILE A 333 9.78 5.98 -20.75
C ILE A 333 8.92 6.25 -19.54
N LEU A 334 8.51 5.19 -18.85
CA LEU A 334 7.91 5.24 -17.52
C LEU A 334 8.88 4.71 -16.47
N ILE A 335 9.07 5.47 -15.40
CA ILE A 335 9.74 5.02 -14.18
C ILE A 335 8.72 5.08 -13.04
N ASP A 336 8.08 3.96 -12.70
CA ASP A 336 7.33 3.83 -11.46
C ASP A 336 8.31 3.40 -10.36
N ALA A 337 9.00 4.38 -9.79
CA ALA A 337 10.21 4.16 -9.02
C ALA A 337 9.96 3.42 -7.69
N PRO A 338 10.86 2.49 -7.30
CA PRO A 338 10.89 2.00 -5.93
C PRO A 338 11.03 3.18 -4.97
N CYS A 339 10.13 3.31 -4.00
CA CYS A 339 10.06 4.45 -3.10
C CYS A 339 9.67 4.04 -1.68
N SER A 340 9.67 4.98 -0.74
CA SER A 340 9.28 4.75 0.65
C SER A 340 7.83 4.29 0.81
N GLY A 341 6.95 4.59 -0.15
CA GLY A 341 5.55 4.21 -0.12
C GLY A 341 4.74 4.91 0.98
N ILE A 342 5.21 6.05 1.52
CA ILE A 342 4.52 6.76 2.61
C ILE A 342 3.10 7.15 2.21
N GLY A 343 2.84 7.41 0.93
CA GLY A 343 1.50 7.70 0.43
C GLY A 343 0.50 6.54 0.57
N THR A 344 0.98 5.30 0.75
CA THR A 344 0.15 4.07 0.78
C THR A 344 0.01 3.44 2.16
N LEU A 345 0.33 4.15 3.25
CA LEU A 345 0.32 3.61 4.62
C LEU A 345 -1.06 3.13 5.10
N ALA A 346 -2.14 3.56 4.46
CA ALA A 346 -3.47 3.00 4.70
C ALA A 346 -3.57 1.54 4.25
N ARG A 347 -2.93 1.17 3.12
CA ARG A 347 -2.89 -0.19 2.55
C ARG A 347 -1.83 -1.06 3.21
N ASN A 348 -0.64 -0.49 3.44
CA ASN A 348 0.55 -1.15 3.93
C ASN A 348 0.92 -0.64 5.33
N PRO A 349 0.14 -0.97 6.39
CA PRO A 349 0.32 -0.37 7.70
C PRO A 349 1.63 -0.76 8.39
N ASP A 350 2.25 -1.89 8.02
CA ASP A 350 3.55 -2.34 8.51
C ASP A 350 4.71 -1.45 8.02
N SER A 351 4.58 -0.84 6.84
CA SER A 351 5.59 0.05 6.28
C SER A 351 5.93 1.20 7.22
N ARG A 352 4.95 1.76 7.96
CA ARG A 352 5.18 2.84 8.94
C ARG A 352 6.19 2.48 10.04
N TRP A 353 6.33 1.18 10.35
CA TRP A 353 7.21 0.66 11.40
C TRP A 353 8.54 0.16 10.88
N SER A 354 8.63 -0.15 9.59
CA SER A 354 9.85 -0.67 8.93
C SER A 354 10.67 0.41 8.23
N LEU A 355 10.11 1.60 8.01
CA LEU A 355 10.79 2.75 7.42
C LEU A 355 11.78 3.39 8.41
N SER A 356 12.85 3.96 7.84
CA SER A 356 13.81 4.84 8.53
C SER A 356 14.32 5.90 7.55
N LYS A 357 14.92 6.97 8.06
CA LYS A 357 15.57 8.00 7.22
C LYS A 357 16.65 7.42 6.32
N ASP A 358 17.46 6.50 6.85
CA ASP A 358 18.52 5.85 6.06
C ASP A 358 17.97 5.05 4.88
N LYS A 359 16.87 4.32 5.09
CA LYS A 359 16.19 3.61 3.98
C LYS A 359 15.66 4.57 2.93
N ILE A 360 15.09 5.71 3.33
CA ILE A 360 14.63 6.74 2.39
C ILE A 360 15.81 7.30 1.61
N ASN A 361 16.94 7.62 2.26
CA ASN A 361 18.14 8.09 1.58
C ASN A 361 18.67 7.08 0.56
N GLN A 362 18.68 5.78 0.90
CA GLN A 362 19.07 4.72 -0.04
C GLN A 362 18.14 4.66 -1.27
N LEU A 363 16.83 4.86 -1.06
CA LEU A 363 15.85 4.90 -2.14
C LEU A 363 16.04 6.12 -3.04
N ILE A 364 16.32 7.29 -2.48
CA ILE A 364 16.63 8.52 -3.24
C ILE A 364 17.84 8.28 -4.16
N LEU A 365 18.92 7.70 -3.64
CA LEU A 365 20.10 7.37 -4.45
C LEU A 365 19.81 6.36 -5.57
N LEU A 366 18.93 5.40 -5.32
CA LEU A 366 18.48 4.46 -6.35
C LEU A 366 17.64 5.16 -7.42
N GLN A 367 16.74 6.04 -7.02
CA GLN A 367 15.87 6.82 -7.92
C GLN A 367 16.71 7.76 -8.81
N GLU A 368 17.72 8.42 -8.26
CA GLU A 368 18.66 9.24 -9.05
C GLU A 368 19.38 8.40 -10.09
N ARG A 369 19.92 7.23 -9.71
CA ARG A 369 20.57 6.31 -10.65
C ARG A 369 19.62 5.80 -11.74
N LEU A 370 18.37 5.50 -11.39
CA LEU A 370 17.36 5.09 -12.37
C LEU A 370 17.11 6.18 -13.42
N LEU A 371 16.92 7.42 -13.01
CA LEU A 371 16.73 8.56 -13.91
C LEU A 371 17.94 8.77 -14.83
N GLU A 372 19.16 8.75 -14.26
CA GLU A 372 20.41 8.94 -15.00
C GLU A 372 20.65 7.81 -16.03
N SER A 373 20.32 6.56 -15.68
CA SER A 373 20.57 5.41 -16.56
C SER A 373 19.53 5.23 -17.67
N VAL A 374 18.28 5.70 -17.49
CA VAL A 374 17.29 5.54 -18.56
C VAL A 374 17.22 6.76 -19.49
N LEU A 375 17.71 7.93 -19.10
CA LEU A 375 17.69 9.13 -19.92
C LEU A 375 18.37 8.93 -21.30
N PRO A 376 19.54 8.28 -21.42
CA PRO A 376 20.19 8.01 -22.72
C PRO A 376 19.37 7.10 -23.64
N LEU A 377 18.41 6.33 -23.09
CA LEU A 377 17.55 5.42 -23.86
C LEU A 377 16.39 6.18 -24.53
N LEU A 378 16.09 7.41 -24.07
CA LEU A 378 15.02 8.23 -24.60
C LEU A 378 15.46 8.92 -25.89
N LYS A 379 14.60 8.90 -26.92
CA LYS A 379 14.78 9.71 -28.14
C LYS A 379 14.72 11.21 -27.81
N ARG A 380 15.34 12.05 -28.64
CA ARG A 380 15.34 13.51 -28.47
C ARG A 380 13.94 14.15 -28.45
N ASN A 381 12.99 13.59 -29.17
CA ASN A 381 11.58 14.00 -29.16
C ASN A 381 10.72 13.16 -28.20
N GLY A 382 11.34 12.35 -27.36
CA GLY A 382 10.66 11.46 -26.44
C GLY A 382 10.19 12.13 -25.15
N THR A 383 9.39 11.37 -24.40
CA THR A 383 8.83 11.80 -23.12
C THR A 383 9.14 10.79 -22.03
N LEU A 384 9.58 11.26 -20.88
CA LEU A 384 9.80 10.46 -19.68
C LEU A 384 8.77 10.86 -18.60
N VAL A 385 8.14 9.89 -17.97
CA VAL A 385 7.35 10.10 -16.76
C VAL A 385 8.00 9.35 -15.60
N TYR A 386 8.34 10.10 -14.58
CA TYR A 386 8.77 9.59 -13.27
C TYR A 386 7.59 9.60 -12.31
N SER A 387 7.38 8.52 -11.56
CA SER A 387 6.28 8.43 -10.58
C SER A 387 6.67 7.66 -9.31
N THR A 388 6.03 8.02 -8.20
CA THR A 388 6.18 7.36 -6.89
C THR A 388 4.85 7.30 -6.15
N CYS A 389 4.68 6.33 -5.28
CA CYS A 389 3.57 6.26 -4.32
C CYS A 389 3.96 6.83 -2.95
N THR A 390 4.78 7.88 -2.91
CA THR A 390 5.19 8.57 -1.68
C THR A 390 4.79 10.04 -1.70
N ILE A 391 4.74 10.63 -0.50
CA ILE A 391 4.54 12.08 -0.31
C ILE A 391 5.84 12.78 0.14
N CYS A 392 6.97 12.06 0.17
CA CYS A 392 8.27 12.56 0.56
C CYS A 392 8.84 13.49 -0.52
N PRO A 393 9.01 14.81 -0.27
CA PRO A 393 9.51 15.75 -1.28
C PRO A 393 10.91 15.41 -1.79
N GLU A 394 11.76 14.80 -0.94
CA GLU A 394 13.12 14.40 -1.28
C GLU A 394 13.16 13.28 -2.33
N GLU A 395 12.12 12.42 -2.38
CA GLU A 395 11.92 11.39 -3.41
C GLU A 395 11.16 11.92 -4.65
N ASN A 396 10.56 13.11 -4.57
CA ASN A 396 9.66 13.69 -5.56
C ASN A 396 10.26 14.96 -6.20
N ASN A 397 9.65 16.10 -5.95
CA ASN A 397 10.00 17.37 -6.61
C ASN A 397 11.44 17.83 -6.33
N PHE A 398 12.01 17.55 -5.14
CA PHE A 398 13.40 17.90 -4.88
C PHE A 398 14.37 17.03 -5.69
N LEU A 399 14.07 15.74 -5.84
CA LEU A 399 14.83 14.84 -6.70
C LEU A 399 14.76 15.31 -8.16
N ILE A 400 13.57 15.60 -8.68
CA ILE A 400 13.39 16.08 -10.05
C ILE A 400 14.14 17.40 -10.28
N LYS A 401 14.06 18.34 -9.33
CA LYS A 401 14.85 19.58 -9.40
C LYS A 401 16.34 19.35 -9.54
N ARG A 402 16.91 18.44 -8.72
CA ARG A 402 18.34 18.09 -8.80
C ARG A 402 18.68 17.47 -10.16
N PHE A 403 17.84 16.55 -10.65
CA PHE A 403 18.01 15.91 -11.93
C PHE A 403 18.03 16.89 -13.10
N LEU A 404 17.08 17.85 -13.14
CA LEU A 404 17.03 18.91 -14.16
C LEU A 404 18.22 19.88 -14.06
N THR A 405 18.74 20.12 -12.86
CA THR A 405 19.92 20.99 -12.67
C THR A 405 21.18 20.37 -13.28
N LYS A 406 21.33 19.05 -13.19
CA LYS A 406 22.43 18.28 -13.77
C LYS A 406 22.31 18.14 -15.29
N ASN A 407 21.08 18.00 -15.83
CA ASN A 407 20.79 17.71 -17.23
C ASN A 407 20.11 18.92 -17.89
N LYS A 408 20.90 19.84 -18.41
CA LYS A 408 20.42 21.13 -18.94
C LYS A 408 19.61 21.02 -20.25
N GLU A 409 19.76 19.90 -20.94
CA GLU A 409 19.08 19.57 -22.20
C GLU A 409 17.64 19.14 -22.04
N ILE A 410 17.19 18.86 -20.81
CA ILE A 410 15.80 18.46 -20.50
C ILE A 410 15.07 19.55 -19.73
N LYS A 411 13.74 19.46 -19.74
CA LYS A 411 12.81 20.35 -19.03
C LYS A 411 11.70 19.55 -18.35
N LEU A 412 11.12 20.16 -17.32
CA LEU A 412 9.89 19.71 -16.69
C LEU A 412 8.70 20.27 -17.48
N ASP A 413 7.88 19.39 -18.04
CA ASP A 413 6.65 19.79 -18.73
C ASP A 413 5.49 19.98 -17.74
N SER A 414 5.36 19.08 -16.79
CA SER A 414 4.36 19.15 -15.71
C SER A 414 4.71 18.24 -14.55
N GLU A 415 4.24 18.58 -13.36
CA GLU A 415 4.29 17.71 -12.19
C GLU A 415 3.01 17.82 -11.36
N LYS A 416 2.70 16.77 -10.62
CA LYS A 416 1.56 16.74 -9.70
C LYS A 416 1.85 15.88 -8.48
N GLN A 417 1.59 16.45 -7.29
CA GLN A 417 1.56 15.71 -6.03
C GLN A 417 0.12 15.53 -5.57
N ILE A 418 -0.27 14.31 -5.24
CA ILE A 418 -1.53 13.97 -4.57
C ILE A 418 -1.19 13.62 -3.13
N LEU A 419 -1.82 14.28 -2.16
CA LEU A 419 -1.71 13.97 -0.75
C LEU A 419 -2.90 13.10 -0.32
N PRO A 420 -2.71 12.13 0.58
CA PRO A 420 -3.83 11.38 1.16
C PRO A 420 -4.74 12.32 1.95
N LYS A 421 -6.05 12.20 1.74
CA LYS A 421 -7.04 13.01 2.45
C LYS A 421 -8.01 12.13 3.24
N PHE A 422 -8.41 12.61 4.40
CA PHE A 422 -9.36 11.87 5.23
C PHE A 422 -10.73 11.74 4.54
N ASP A 423 -11.20 12.78 3.89
CA ASP A 423 -12.56 12.83 3.29
C ASP A 423 -12.61 12.29 1.85
N GLU A 424 -11.46 12.17 1.19
CA GLU A 424 -11.35 11.67 -0.18
C GLU A 424 -10.61 10.33 -0.21
N PRO A 425 -11.12 9.29 -0.90
CA PRO A 425 -10.38 8.05 -1.08
C PRO A 425 -9.23 8.22 -2.07
N GLY A 426 -8.18 7.43 -1.90
CA GLY A 426 -6.99 7.42 -2.76
C GLY A 426 -5.69 7.51 -1.95
N ASP A 427 -4.64 6.97 -2.53
CA ASP A 427 -3.31 6.98 -1.94
C ASP A 427 -2.58 8.31 -2.23
N GLY A 428 -1.52 8.62 -1.48
CA GLY A 428 -0.59 9.68 -1.83
C GLY A 428 0.25 9.26 -3.03
N PHE A 429 0.41 10.16 -4.00
CA PHE A 429 1.10 9.84 -5.25
C PHE A 429 1.78 11.08 -5.84
N TYR A 430 2.87 10.86 -6.58
CA TYR A 430 3.57 11.91 -7.33
C TYR A 430 3.89 11.42 -8.74
N ALA A 431 3.84 12.33 -9.72
CA ALA A 431 4.50 12.13 -11.00
C ALA A 431 4.95 13.44 -11.63
N ALA A 432 6.02 13.34 -12.40
CA ALA A 432 6.62 14.41 -13.20
C ALA A 432 6.78 13.93 -14.65
N LYS A 433 6.39 14.78 -15.59
CA LYS A 433 6.58 14.59 -17.03
C LYS A 433 7.75 15.46 -17.48
N ILE A 434 8.71 14.84 -18.16
CA ILE A 434 9.98 15.43 -18.57
C ILE A 434 10.17 15.16 -20.07
N SER A 435 10.69 16.15 -20.78
CA SER A 435 11.09 16.03 -22.20
C SER A 435 12.42 16.72 -22.47
N TYR A 436 13.02 16.45 -23.63
CA TYR A 436 14.09 17.30 -24.12
C TYR A 436 13.56 18.70 -24.50
N LYS A 437 14.46 19.71 -24.42
CA LYS A 437 14.17 21.08 -24.84
C LYS A 437 14.05 21.21 -26.34
#